data_7352fcb378c805cc1f6a48cdde3ce0ee
#
_entry.id   7352fcb378c805cc1f6a48cdde3ce0ee
#
_cell.length_a   1.000
_cell.length_b   1.000
_cell.length_c   1.000
_cell.angle_alpha   90.00
_cell.angle_beta   90.00
_cell.angle_gamma   90.00
#
_symmetry.space_group_name_H-M   'P 1'
#
loop_
_entity.id
_entity.type
_entity.pdbx_description
1 polymer ?
#
loop_
_entity_poly.entity_id
_entity_poly.type
_entity_poly.pdbx_seq_one_letter_code
_entity_poly.pdbx_strand_id
1 'polypeptide(L)'
;MINKLSLLLFSMLRYTLFYRRFSIAVSILFLSCCCTRIYSQQLINSSSSDQVRLETTESKIESILSLMTLKEKVSMCHAQSQFSSPGIPRLGIPELWMSDGPHGIRAEINWSNWDYSGWTNDYITAFPALTCLSATFNPDLSNQYGTSIGEEARYRKKDVLLGPGINIYRTPLNGRNFEYMGEDPYLASIMVVPYIKGVQMNGVAACVKHFALNNQELWRGHINVEVSDRALYEIYLPAFYAAVKQGEAWSIMGSYNQFRGQHCSHHKLLLNKILKTDWSFDGVVISDWGGTHSTKEAALNGLDIEMGSPINNETSPRHAYDANFLGTSFLELVKSGEIDERILNDKVRRILRLIMRTTLDSSRPLGKINNIEHSQVARKVATEAVSYTHLRAHE
;
A
#
# COMPACT_ATOMS: atom_id res chain seq x y z
N MET A 1 -34.45 -63.40 -43.96
CA MET A 1 -35.22 -62.56 -43.03
C MET A 1 -34.40 -61.93 -41.89
N ILE A 2 -33.14 -62.28 -41.72
CA ILE A 2 -32.29 -61.82 -40.55
C ILE A 2 -31.65 -60.45 -40.77
N ASN A 3 -31.50 -60.00 -42.04
CA ASN A 3 -30.76 -58.74 -42.33
C ASN A 3 -31.58 -57.44 -42.21
N LYS A 4 -32.89 -57.47 -42.06
CA LYS A 4 -33.71 -56.24 -41.88
C LYS A 4 -33.88 -55.85 -40.41
N LEU A 5 -33.81 -56.81 -39.49
CA LEU A 5 -33.96 -56.57 -38.07
C LEU A 5 -32.68 -55.92 -37.45
N SER A 6 -31.49 -56.31 -37.93
CA SER A 6 -30.22 -55.75 -37.50
C SER A 6 -30.00 -54.26 -37.90
N LEU A 7 -30.47 -53.89 -39.07
CA LEU A 7 -30.43 -52.51 -39.55
C LEU A 7 -31.39 -51.58 -38.77
N LEU A 8 -32.54 -52.05 -38.35
CA LEU A 8 -33.48 -51.29 -37.52
C LEU A 8 -32.97 -51.11 -36.10
N LEU A 9 -32.36 -52.12 -35.51
CA LEU A 9 -31.71 -52.01 -34.18
C LEU A 9 -30.52 -51.03 -34.17
N PHE A 10 -29.70 -51.05 -35.22
CA PHE A 10 -28.57 -50.10 -35.35
C PHE A 10 -29.03 -48.65 -35.55
N SER A 11 -30.14 -48.44 -36.26
CA SER A 11 -30.70 -47.09 -36.45
C SER A 11 -31.32 -46.56 -35.15
N MET A 12 -32.03 -47.40 -34.37
CA MET A 12 -32.61 -47.04 -33.10
C MET A 12 -31.52 -46.73 -32.02
N LEU A 13 -30.44 -47.50 -32.03
CA LEU A 13 -29.29 -47.24 -31.11
C LEU A 13 -28.58 -45.89 -31.42
N ARG A 14 -28.47 -45.56 -32.71
CA ARG A 14 -27.91 -44.25 -33.13
C ARG A 14 -28.82 -43.09 -32.74
N TYR A 15 -30.15 -43.24 -32.86
CA TYR A 15 -31.10 -42.20 -32.46
C TYR A 15 -31.09 -41.97 -30.93
N THR A 16 -31.05 -43.03 -30.11
CA THR A 16 -30.99 -42.90 -28.64
C THR A 16 -29.67 -42.32 -28.15
N LEU A 17 -28.56 -42.65 -28.80
CA LEU A 17 -27.25 -42.05 -28.47
C LEU A 17 -27.19 -40.57 -28.91
N PHE A 18 -27.80 -40.19 -30.00
CA PHE A 18 -27.86 -38.81 -30.46
C PHE A 18 -28.74 -37.96 -29.56
N TYR A 19 -29.90 -38.42 -29.12
CA TYR A 19 -30.78 -37.74 -28.19
C TYR A 19 -30.13 -37.58 -26.79
N ARG A 20 -29.42 -38.59 -26.28
CA ARG A 20 -28.68 -38.48 -25.02
C ARG A 20 -27.54 -37.43 -25.08
N ARG A 21 -26.79 -37.43 -26.18
CA ARG A 21 -25.73 -36.42 -26.38
C ARG A 21 -26.27 -35.00 -26.53
N PHE A 22 -27.39 -34.85 -27.25
CA PHE A 22 -28.06 -33.58 -27.42
C PHE A 22 -28.64 -33.04 -26.08
N SER A 23 -29.27 -33.90 -25.30
CA SER A 23 -29.81 -33.55 -23.98
C SER A 23 -28.70 -33.13 -23.01
N ILE A 24 -27.56 -33.82 -23.00
CA ILE A 24 -26.40 -33.47 -22.15
C ILE A 24 -25.80 -32.11 -22.60
N ALA A 25 -25.68 -31.88 -23.90
CA ALA A 25 -25.15 -30.60 -24.42
C ALA A 25 -26.07 -29.41 -24.07
N VAL A 26 -27.38 -29.57 -24.17
CA VAL A 26 -28.37 -28.55 -23.78
C VAL A 26 -28.33 -28.30 -22.27
N SER A 27 -28.18 -29.34 -21.44
CA SER A 27 -28.06 -29.20 -19.99
C SER A 27 -26.77 -28.48 -19.57
N ILE A 28 -25.65 -28.74 -20.25
CA ILE A 28 -24.37 -28.04 -20.01
C ILE A 28 -24.47 -26.56 -20.42
N LEU A 29 -25.14 -26.25 -21.53
CA LEU A 29 -25.38 -24.87 -21.95
C LEU A 29 -26.26 -24.09 -20.95
N PHE A 30 -27.32 -24.72 -20.42
CA PHE A 30 -28.20 -24.11 -19.41
C PHE A 30 -27.46 -23.89 -18.08
N LEU A 31 -26.64 -24.86 -17.61
CA LEU A 31 -25.81 -24.68 -16.41
C LEU A 31 -24.76 -23.56 -16.60
N SER A 32 -24.11 -23.49 -17.77
CA SER A 32 -23.16 -22.41 -18.08
C SER A 32 -23.84 -21.04 -18.09
N CYS A 33 -25.03 -20.94 -18.67
CA CYS A 33 -25.79 -19.69 -18.73
C CYS A 33 -26.33 -19.26 -17.34
N CYS A 34 -26.71 -20.20 -16.49
CA CYS A 34 -27.09 -19.92 -15.11
C CYS A 34 -25.88 -19.49 -14.25
N CYS A 35 -24.74 -20.17 -14.38
CA CYS A 35 -23.52 -19.79 -13.67
C CYS A 35 -23.01 -18.39 -14.08
N THR A 36 -23.06 -18.05 -15.37
CA THR A 36 -22.68 -16.70 -15.83
C THR A 36 -23.64 -15.62 -15.36
N ARG A 37 -24.95 -15.90 -15.28
CA ARG A 37 -25.92 -14.96 -14.69
C ARG A 37 -25.75 -14.77 -13.21
N ILE A 38 -25.51 -15.84 -12.45
CA ILE A 38 -25.28 -15.75 -11.00
C ILE A 38 -23.99 -14.98 -10.73
N TYR A 39 -22.92 -15.25 -11.47
CA TYR A 39 -21.63 -14.56 -11.34
C TYR A 39 -21.73 -13.06 -11.72
N SER A 40 -22.44 -12.73 -12.79
CA SER A 40 -22.67 -11.32 -13.16
C SER A 40 -23.56 -10.59 -12.14
N GLN A 41 -24.55 -11.24 -11.55
CA GLN A 41 -25.41 -10.67 -10.52
C GLN A 41 -24.69 -10.48 -9.19
N GLN A 42 -23.78 -11.37 -8.82
CA GLN A 42 -22.89 -11.17 -7.67
C GLN A 42 -21.91 -10.01 -7.88
N LEU A 43 -21.34 -9.86 -9.06
CA LEU A 43 -20.47 -8.72 -9.40
C LEU A 43 -21.23 -7.37 -9.38
N ILE A 44 -22.45 -7.33 -9.88
CA ILE A 44 -23.29 -6.12 -9.86
C ILE A 44 -23.71 -5.77 -8.42
N ASN A 45 -24.06 -6.76 -7.60
CA ASN A 45 -24.45 -6.53 -6.22
C ASN A 45 -23.25 -6.11 -5.34
N SER A 46 -22.06 -6.70 -5.56
CA SER A 46 -20.84 -6.27 -4.86
C SER A 46 -20.44 -4.83 -5.24
N SER A 47 -20.49 -4.49 -6.52
CA SER A 47 -20.18 -3.13 -6.96
C SER A 47 -21.16 -2.09 -6.42
N SER A 48 -22.44 -2.40 -6.32
CA SER A 48 -23.45 -1.48 -5.76
C SER A 48 -23.30 -1.32 -4.23
N SER A 49 -22.98 -2.38 -3.50
CA SER A 49 -22.75 -2.31 -2.06
C SER A 49 -21.48 -1.54 -1.71
N ASP A 50 -20.43 -1.71 -2.49
CA ASP A 50 -19.17 -0.97 -2.33
C ASP A 50 -19.35 0.51 -2.67
N GLN A 51 -20.13 0.84 -3.68
CA GLN A 51 -20.44 2.22 -4.05
C GLN A 51 -21.26 2.93 -2.97
N VAL A 52 -22.28 2.29 -2.43
CA VAL A 52 -23.07 2.80 -1.29
C VAL A 52 -22.20 2.97 -0.05
N ARG A 53 -21.28 2.03 0.22
CA ARG A 53 -20.33 2.13 1.35
C ARG A 53 -19.36 3.29 1.17
N LEU A 54 -18.86 3.53 -0.03
CA LEU A 54 -17.99 4.66 -0.35
C LEU A 54 -18.73 5.99 -0.20
N GLU A 55 -19.92 6.13 -0.74
CA GLU A 55 -20.74 7.35 -0.60
C GLU A 55 -21.05 7.66 0.87
N THR A 56 -21.36 6.64 1.68
CA THR A 56 -21.59 6.84 3.13
C THR A 56 -20.32 7.22 3.88
N THR A 57 -19.16 6.71 3.47
CA THR A 57 -17.86 7.05 4.06
C THR A 57 -17.45 8.48 3.72
N GLU A 58 -17.55 8.90 2.47
CA GLU A 58 -17.25 10.28 2.06
C GLU A 58 -18.20 11.29 2.75
N SER A 59 -19.47 10.99 2.87
CA SER A 59 -20.43 11.83 3.61
C SER A 59 -20.05 12.00 5.09
N LYS A 60 -19.58 10.93 5.75
CA LYS A 60 -19.07 11.01 7.12
C LYS A 60 -17.80 11.86 7.21
N ILE A 61 -16.88 11.71 6.27
CA ILE A 61 -15.65 12.49 6.20
C ILE A 61 -15.98 13.99 6.07
N GLU A 62 -16.89 14.37 5.16
CA GLU A 62 -17.29 15.77 5.01
C GLU A 62 -17.96 16.33 6.28
N SER A 63 -18.78 15.53 6.94
CA SER A 63 -19.39 15.93 8.21
C SER A 63 -18.34 16.18 9.30
N ILE A 64 -17.36 15.30 9.44
CA ILE A 64 -16.25 15.47 10.39
C ILE A 64 -15.42 16.69 10.03
N LEU A 65 -15.06 16.83 8.77
CA LEU A 65 -14.24 17.93 8.26
C LEU A 65 -14.87 19.30 8.54
N SER A 66 -16.20 19.42 8.43
CA SER A 66 -16.96 20.64 8.73
C SER A 66 -16.92 21.04 10.21
N LEU A 67 -16.70 20.08 11.12
CA LEU A 67 -16.63 20.31 12.56
C LEU A 67 -15.22 20.61 13.07
N MET A 68 -14.19 20.42 12.21
CA MET A 68 -12.79 20.61 12.59
C MET A 68 -12.37 22.07 12.52
N THR A 69 -11.59 22.51 13.52
CA THR A 69 -10.87 23.78 13.47
C THR A 69 -9.67 23.71 12.54
N LEU A 70 -9.20 24.85 12.04
CA LEU A 70 -7.98 24.91 11.22
C LEU A 70 -6.76 24.29 11.92
N LYS A 71 -6.62 24.52 13.23
CA LYS A 71 -5.50 23.95 14.01
C LYS A 71 -5.58 22.42 14.04
N GLU A 72 -6.76 21.83 14.22
CA GLU A 72 -6.96 20.39 14.21
C GLU A 72 -6.69 19.79 12.82
N LYS A 73 -7.14 20.47 11.77
CA LYS A 73 -6.84 20.04 10.39
C LYS A 73 -5.35 20.00 10.11
N VAL A 74 -4.62 21.04 10.48
CA VAL A 74 -3.17 21.12 10.31
C VAL A 74 -2.44 20.09 11.15
N SER A 75 -2.86 19.87 12.41
CA SER A 75 -2.20 18.88 13.26
C SER A 75 -2.20 17.47 12.68
N MET A 76 -3.23 17.09 11.92
CA MET A 76 -3.28 15.78 11.25
C MET A 76 -2.27 15.67 10.09
N CYS A 77 -1.75 16.78 9.57
CA CYS A 77 -0.82 16.78 8.44
C CYS A 77 0.64 16.57 8.82
N HIS A 78 0.95 16.36 10.09
CA HIS A 78 2.33 16.11 10.54
C HIS A 78 2.40 15.13 11.71
N ALA A 79 3.61 14.66 12.00
CA ALA A 79 3.87 13.77 13.11
C ALA A 79 3.54 14.40 14.48
N GLN A 80 3.21 13.56 15.45
CA GLN A 80 3.19 13.89 16.88
C GLN A 80 4.21 13.06 17.67
N SER A 81 4.68 11.98 17.10
CA SER A 81 5.72 11.11 17.66
C SER A 81 6.58 10.55 16.52
N GLN A 82 7.54 9.72 16.84
CA GLN A 82 8.39 9.10 15.83
C GLN A 82 7.58 8.28 14.80
N PHE A 83 6.46 7.65 15.20
CA PHE A 83 5.67 6.78 14.31
C PHE A 83 4.16 7.02 14.43
N SER A 84 3.72 8.23 14.80
CA SER A 84 2.28 8.53 14.78
C SER A 84 1.97 9.96 14.35
N SER A 85 0.78 10.14 13.78
CA SER A 85 0.15 11.44 13.61
C SER A 85 -1.06 11.55 14.54
N PRO A 86 -1.43 12.79 14.99
CA PRO A 86 -2.46 12.95 15.99
C PRO A 86 -3.86 12.64 15.46
N GLY A 87 -4.70 12.13 16.35
CA GLY A 87 -6.15 12.09 16.18
C GLY A 87 -6.82 13.36 16.69
N ILE A 88 -8.16 13.37 16.62
CA ILE A 88 -9.01 14.44 17.16
C ILE A 88 -10.01 13.82 18.14
N PRO A 89 -9.63 13.65 19.41
CA PRO A 89 -10.42 12.89 20.39
C PRO A 89 -11.86 13.42 20.58
N ARG A 90 -12.05 14.76 20.55
CA ARG A 90 -13.40 15.35 20.68
C ARG A 90 -14.35 14.99 19.55
N LEU A 91 -13.83 14.56 18.40
CA LEU A 91 -14.61 14.09 17.23
C LEU A 91 -14.56 12.56 17.09
N GLY A 92 -13.98 11.85 18.05
CA GLY A 92 -13.84 10.40 18.00
C GLY A 92 -12.86 9.91 16.95
N ILE A 93 -11.95 10.76 16.48
CA ILE A 93 -10.93 10.39 15.50
C ILE A 93 -9.68 9.94 16.25
N PRO A 94 -9.27 8.66 16.09
CA PRO A 94 -8.08 8.12 16.74
C PRO A 94 -6.80 8.63 16.08
N GLU A 95 -5.68 8.43 16.78
CA GLU A 95 -4.33 8.59 16.24
C GLU A 95 -4.07 7.58 15.12
N LEU A 96 -3.20 7.92 14.19
CA LEU A 96 -2.73 7.03 13.14
C LEU A 96 -1.33 6.53 13.49
N TRP A 97 -1.20 5.23 13.76
CA TRP A 97 0.06 4.60 14.15
C TRP A 97 0.71 3.86 12.98
N MET A 98 2.01 4.08 12.81
CA MET A 98 2.82 3.49 11.75
C MET A 98 3.86 2.55 12.33
N SER A 99 4.34 1.63 11.51
CA SER A 99 5.54 0.84 11.83
C SER A 99 6.41 0.66 10.61
N ASP A 100 7.69 0.85 10.79
CA ASP A 100 8.67 0.48 9.77
C ASP A 100 8.83 -1.05 9.72
N GLY A 101 9.37 -1.52 8.60
CA GLY A 101 9.76 -2.91 8.40
C GLY A 101 8.95 -3.67 7.35
N PRO A 102 9.35 -3.62 6.06
CA PRO A 102 8.74 -4.43 5.00
C PRO A 102 9.07 -5.94 5.12
N HIS A 103 9.98 -6.33 6.03
CA HIS A 103 10.40 -7.71 6.30
C HIS A 103 10.06 -8.19 7.72
N GLY A 104 9.31 -7.41 8.46
CA GLY A 104 8.93 -7.66 9.85
C GLY A 104 8.64 -6.37 10.58
N ILE A 105 7.67 -6.39 11.48
CA ILE A 105 7.23 -5.21 12.21
C ILE A 105 8.35 -4.76 13.14
N ARG A 106 8.77 -3.49 13.03
CA ARG A 106 9.81 -2.93 13.87
C ARG A 106 9.45 -3.04 15.35
N ALA A 107 10.44 -3.33 16.21
CA ALA A 107 10.31 -3.21 17.65
C ALA A 107 9.93 -1.77 18.05
N GLU A 108 9.16 -1.61 19.12
CA GLU A 108 8.69 -0.30 19.55
C GLU A 108 9.86 0.57 20.03
N ILE A 109 9.79 1.84 19.65
CA ILE A 109 10.73 2.88 20.08
C ILE A 109 10.02 3.91 20.96
N ASN A 110 10.79 4.73 21.62
CA ASN A 110 10.26 5.81 22.45
C ASN A 110 9.51 6.85 21.60
N TRP A 111 8.64 7.59 22.27
CA TRP A 111 7.80 8.61 21.66
C TRP A 111 8.59 9.67 20.88
N SER A 112 9.71 10.14 21.46
CA SER A 112 10.44 11.31 20.96
C SER A 112 11.86 11.01 20.45
N ASN A 113 12.32 9.76 20.55
CA ASN A 113 13.66 9.38 20.11
C ASN A 113 13.69 7.98 19.50
N TRP A 114 14.85 7.57 19.00
CA TRP A 114 15.04 6.29 18.30
C TRP A 114 15.43 5.13 19.22
N ASP A 115 15.44 5.33 20.55
CA ASP A 115 15.75 4.28 21.49
C ASP A 115 14.61 3.28 21.62
N TYR A 116 14.91 2.01 21.80
CA TYR A 116 13.90 0.99 22.00
C TYR A 116 13.13 1.22 23.30
N SER A 117 11.82 1.00 23.26
CA SER A 117 10.94 1.08 24.45
C SER A 117 11.19 -0.02 25.47
N GLY A 118 11.92 -1.07 25.10
CA GLY A 118 12.24 -2.19 25.98
C GLY A 118 11.03 -3.09 26.29
N TRP A 119 10.05 -3.18 25.43
CA TRP A 119 8.91 -4.06 25.61
C TRP A 119 9.33 -5.53 25.52
N THR A 120 8.89 -6.34 26.48
CA THR A 120 9.25 -7.76 26.56
C THR A 120 8.46 -8.65 25.61
N ASN A 121 7.39 -8.13 25.00
CA ASN A 121 6.52 -8.84 24.06
C ASN A 121 6.68 -8.34 22.60
N ASP A 122 7.84 -7.84 22.27
CA ASP A 122 8.17 -7.26 20.95
C ASP A 122 8.60 -8.33 19.91
N TYR A 123 8.31 -9.59 20.19
CA TYR A 123 8.62 -10.71 19.29
C TYR A 123 7.76 -10.65 18.05
N ILE A 124 8.42 -10.71 16.88
CA ILE A 124 7.80 -10.73 15.55
C ILE A 124 8.47 -11.80 14.68
N THR A 125 7.84 -12.15 13.59
CA THR A 125 8.48 -13.00 12.58
C THR A 125 9.49 -12.20 11.77
N ALA A 126 10.72 -12.68 11.69
CA ALA A 126 11.73 -12.18 10.75
C ALA A 126 11.47 -12.83 9.38
N PHE A 127 10.83 -12.09 8.51
CA PHE A 127 10.58 -12.54 7.14
C PHE A 127 11.84 -12.32 6.25
N PRO A 128 12.05 -13.14 5.21
CA PRO A 128 13.10 -12.91 4.23
C PRO A 128 13.00 -11.53 3.57
N ALA A 129 14.11 -10.98 3.15
CA ALA A 129 14.16 -9.71 2.42
C ALA A 129 13.30 -9.74 1.14
N LEU A 130 12.81 -8.58 0.67
CA LEU A 130 11.95 -8.53 -0.52
C LEU A 130 12.66 -8.99 -1.80
N THR A 131 13.98 -8.84 -1.86
CA THR A 131 14.81 -9.48 -2.91
C THR A 131 14.59 -11.00 -2.94
N CYS A 132 14.59 -11.63 -1.76
CA CYS A 132 14.37 -13.07 -1.63
C CYS A 132 12.92 -13.44 -1.99
N LEU A 133 11.94 -12.62 -1.57
CA LEU A 133 10.54 -12.82 -1.96
C LEU A 133 10.37 -12.77 -3.48
N SER A 134 10.95 -11.78 -4.16
CA SER A 134 10.88 -11.66 -5.62
C SER A 134 11.58 -12.81 -6.35
N ALA A 135 12.67 -13.34 -5.80
CA ALA A 135 13.38 -14.49 -6.36
C ALA A 135 12.56 -15.80 -6.34
N THR A 136 11.43 -15.83 -5.65
CA THR A 136 10.48 -16.95 -5.75
C THR A 136 9.67 -16.93 -7.04
N PHE A 137 9.51 -15.77 -7.70
CA PHE A 137 8.61 -15.57 -8.86
C PHE A 137 7.16 -16.03 -8.58
N ASN A 138 6.75 -16.06 -7.33
CA ASN A 138 5.48 -16.63 -6.87
C ASN A 138 4.55 -15.55 -6.26
N PRO A 139 3.57 -15.03 -7.04
CA PRO A 139 2.62 -14.03 -6.55
C PRO A 139 1.75 -14.50 -5.39
N ASP A 140 1.40 -15.80 -5.35
CA ASP A 140 0.60 -16.35 -4.26
C ASP A 140 1.40 -16.34 -2.94
N LEU A 141 2.69 -16.60 -3.02
CA LEU A 141 3.57 -16.52 -1.87
C LEU A 141 3.79 -15.08 -1.42
N SER A 142 3.81 -14.13 -2.36
CA SER A 142 3.82 -12.71 -2.05
C SER A 142 2.55 -12.26 -1.31
N ASN A 143 1.39 -12.82 -1.67
CA ASN A 143 0.14 -12.58 -0.95
C ASN A 143 0.18 -13.16 0.48
N GLN A 144 0.64 -14.42 0.63
CA GLN A 144 0.81 -15.05 1.94
C GLN A 144 1.76 -14.27 2.84
N TYR A 145 2.86 -13.76 2.29
CA TYR A 145 3.81 -12.90 2.97
C TYR A 145 3.15 -11.60 3.45
N GLY A 146 2.47 -10.89 2.54
CA GLY A 146 1.75 -9.66 2.86
C GLY A 146 0.65 -9.88 3.90
N THR A 147 -0.07 -11.00 3.84
CA THR A 147 -1.09 -11.38 4.82
C THR A 147 -0.47 -11.58 6.20
N SER A 148 0.61 -12.35 6.28
CA SER A 148 1.27 -12.67 7.56
C SER A 148 1.84 -11.43 8.25
N ILE A 149 2.54 -10.57 7.50
CA ILE A 149 3.08 -9.33 8.08
C ILE A 149 1.98 -8.33 8.43
N GLY A 150 0.88 -8.30 7.65
CA GLY A 150 -0.30 -7.49 7.94
C GLY A 150 -1.02 -7.95 9.22
N GLU A 151 -1.11 -9.26 9.46
CA GLU A 151 -1.65 -9.82 10.72
C GLU A 151 -0.82 -9.39 11.94
N GLU A 152 0.52 -9.41 11.85
CA GLU A 152 1.41 -8.95 12.92
C GLU A 152 1.30 -7.45 13.16
N ALA A 153 1.24 -6.65 12.08
CA ALA A 153 1.02 -5.21 12.17
C ALA A 153 -0.32 -4.89 12.86
N ARG A 154 -1.38 -5.57 12.46
CA ARG A 154 -2.72 -5.40 13.06
C ARG A 154 -2.75 -5.77 14.53
N TYR A 155 -2.13 -6.90 14.91
CA TYR A 155 -2.00 -7.31 16.31
C TYR A 155 -1.30 -6.23 17.15
N ARG A 156 -0.24 -5.63 16.59
CA ARG A 156 0.53 -4.54 17.20
C ARG A 156 -0.18 -3.18 17.12
N LYS A 157 -1.45 -3.14 16.68
CA LYS A 157 -2.26 -1.92 16.52
C LYS A 157 -1.59 -0.87 15.63
N LYS A 158 -0.92 -1.33 14.57
CA LYS A 158 -0.38 -0.43 13.55
C LYS A 158 -1.41 -0.28 12.43
N ASP A 159 -1.64 0.96 12.05
CA ASP A 159 -2.58 1.32 10.98
C ASP A 159 -1.89 1.37 9.63
N VAL A 160 -0.59 1.66 9.63
CA VAL A 160 0.23 1.78 8.43
C VAL A 160 1.52 0.97 8.59
N LEU A 161 1.73 0.03 7.68
CA LEU A 161 3.02 -0.64 7.47
C LEU A 161 3.82 0.14 6.42
N LEU A 162 5.02 0.63 6.80
CA LEU A 162 5.91 1.37 5.89
C LEU A 162 6.65 0.41 4.95
N GLY A 163 5.91 -0.11 4.01
CA GLY A 163 6.33 -1.09 3.01
C GLY A 163 5.18 -1.49 2.07
N PRO A 164 5.50 -2.19 0.98
CA PRO A 164 6.81 -2.67 0.55
C PRO A 164 7.69 -1.61 -0.09
N GLY A 165 9.02 -1.85 -0.10
CA GLY A 165 9.97 -1.10 -0.92
C GLY A 165 10.00 -1.67 -2.34
N ILE A 166 9.95 -0.79 -3.37
CA ILE A 166 9.86 -1.23 -4.77
C ILE A 166 10.71 -0.41 -5.74
N ASN A 167 11.71 0.31 -5.25
CA ASN A 167 12.64 0.99 -6.16
C ASN A 167 13.44 -0.03 -6.97
N ILE A 168 13.65 0.26 -8.26
CA ILE A 168 14.36 -0.63 -9.17
C ILE A 168 15.88 -0.58 -8.92
N TYR A 169 16.55 -1.73 -8.86
CA TYR A 169 18.02 -1.79 -8.74
C TYR A 169 18.68 -1.19 -9.97
N ARG A 170 19.66 -0.31 -9.73
CA ARG A 170 20.50 0.26 -10.81
C ARG A 170 21.99 -0.09 -10.63
N THR A 171 22.36 -0.33 -9.40
CA THR A 171 23.73 -0.71 -9.01
C THR A 171 23.67 -1.57 -7.77
N PRO A 172 24.57 -2.55 -7.61
CA PRO A 172 24.65 -3.34 -6.37
C PRO A 172 25.07 -2.50 -5.16
N LEU A 173 25.63 -1.31 -5.37
CA LEU A 173 26.14 -0.42 -4.32
C LEU A 173 25.11 0.51 -3.71
N ASN A 174 23.82 0.36 -4.02
CA ASN A 174 22.78 1.24 -3.49
C ASN A 174 22.72 1.27 -1.95
N GLY A 175 22.98 0.15 -1.28
CA GLY A 175 22.91 0.04 0.19
C GLY A 175 21.55 -0.44 0.73
N ARG A 176 20.44 -0.29 -0.03
CA ARG A 176 19.08 -0.75 0.34
C ARG A 176 18.45 -1.70 -0.68
N ASN A 177 19.21 -2.28 -1.58
CA ASN A 177 18.69 -3.23 -2.56
C ASN A 177 17.95 -4.41 -1.92
N PHE A 178 18.43 -4.89 -0.76
CA PHE A 178 17.77 -5.97 -0.01
C PHE A 178 16.29 -5.66 0.30
N GLU A 179 15.94 -4.39 0.48
CA GLU A 179 14.59 -3.92 0.84
C GLU A 179 13.65 -3.83 -0.37
N TYR A 180 14.17 -3.99 -1.59
CA TYR A 180 13.43 -3.83 -2.84
C TYR A 180 13.20 -5.15 -3.57
N MET A 181 12.30 -5.13 -4.58
CA MET A 181 11.83 -6.33 -5.29
C MET A 181 12.66 -6.67 -6.55
N GLY A 182 13.80 -6.01 -6.79
CA GLY A 182 14.69 -6.38 -7.88
C GLY A 182 14.93 -5.29 -8.92
N GLU A 183 15.53 -5.70 -10.03
CA GLU A 183 15.90 -4.83 -11.16
C GLU A 183 14.88 -4.84 -12.31
N ASP A 184 13.96 -5.83 -12.31
CA ASP A 184 12.95 -5.98 -13.35
C ASP A 184 11.64 -5.27 -12.94
N PRO A 185 11.24 -4.20 -13.63
CA PRO A 185 10.02 -3.47 -13.32
C PRO A 185 8.75 -4.31 -13.51
N TYR A 186 8.76 -5.29 -14.39
CA TYR A 186 7.62 -6.20 -14.59
C TYR A 186 7.46 -7.17 -13.42
N LEU A 187 8.53 -7.83 -13.01
CA LEU A 187 8.52 -8.71 -11.84
C LEU A 187 8.11 -7.95 -10.58
N ALA A 188 8.70 -6.78 -10.34
CA ALA A 188 8.33 -5.93 -9.20
C ALA A 188 6.82 -5.57 -9.24
N SER A 189 6.26 -5.28 -10.43
CA SER A 189 4.84 -4.98 -10.60
C SER A 189 3.93 -6.17 -10.27
N ILE A 190 4.31 -7.39 -10.65
CA ILE A 190 3.54 -8.60 -10.36
C ILE A 190 3.60 -8.96 -8.88
N MET A 191 4.76 -8.81 -8.25
CA MET A 191 4.97 -9.22 -6.86
C MET A 191 4.41 -8.21 -5.86
N VAL A 192 4.41 -6.90 -6.16
CA VAL A 192 3.93 -5.86 -5.24
C VAL A 192 2.41 -5.91 -5.03
N VAL A 193 1.65 -6.20 -6.07
CA VAL A 193 0.17 -6.21 -6.02
C VAL A 193 -0.38 -7.18 -4.96
N PRO A 194 -0.05 -8.48 -4.99
CA PRO A 194 -0.52 -9.42 -3.98
C PRO A 194 0.03 -9.13 -2.57
N TYR A 195 1.25 -8.59 -2.43
CA TYR A 195 1.78 -8.14 -1.15
C TYR A 195 0.86 -7.08 -0.52
N ILE A 196 0.54 -6.02 -1.29
CA ILE A 196 -0.34 -4.94 -0.83
C ILE A 196 -1.71 -5.47 -0.42
N LYS A 197 -2.32 -6.31 -1.25
CA LYS A 197 -3.64 -6.90 -0.95
C LYS A 197 -3.60 -7.74 0.33
N GLY A 198 -2.55 -8.54 0.53
CA GLY A 198 -2.34 -9.32 1.74
C GLY A 198 -2.24 -8.46 3.00
N VAL A 199 -1.49 -7.35 2.96
CA VAL A 199 -1.40 -6.41 4.08
C VAL A 199 -2.76 -5.76 4.35
N GLN A 200 -3.40 -5.22 3.31
CA GLN A 200 -4.60 -4.40 3.44
C GLN A 200 -5.85 -5.19 3.84
N MET A 201 -5.94 -6.48 3.54
CA MET A 201 -7.03 -7.32 4.02
C MET A 201 -7.10 -7.41 5.55
N ASN A 202 -6.01 -7.11 6.25
CA ASN A 202 -5.95 -7.03 7.71
C ASN A 202 -6.36 -5.67 8.27
N GLY A 203 -6.75 -4.71 7.43
CA GLY A 203 -7.06 -3.35 7.85
C GLY A 203 -5.83 -2.53 8.22
N VAL A 204 -4.70 -2.85 7.61
CA VAL A 204 -3.44 -2.12 7.71
C VAL A 204 -3.10 -1.56 6.34
N ALA A 205 -2.80 -0.28 6.25
CA ALA A 205 -2.39 0.33 4.99
C ALA A 205 -0.97 -0.12 4.61
N ALA A 206 -0.78 -0.60 3.40
CA ALA A 206 0.53 -0.71 2.81
C ALA A 206 0.99 0.69 2.36
N CYS A 207 2.14 1.15 2.87
CA CYS A 207 2.77 2.41 2.46
C CYS A 207 3.93 2.11 1.52
N VAL A 208 3.63 2.09 0.24
CA VAL A 208 4.59 1.69 -0.80
C VAL A 208 5.68 2.74 -0.97
N LYS A 209 6.96 2.31 -0.98
CA LYS A 209 8.10 3.21 -0.88
C LYS A 209 9.26 2.84 -1.81
N HIS A 210 10.14 3.79 -2.13
CA HIS A 210 10.11 5.24 -1.89
C HIS A 210 9.81 5.95 -3.21
N PHE A 211 8.75 6.72 -3.27
CA PHE A 211 8.26 7.36 -4.49
C PHE A 211 8.92 8.74 -4.71
N ALA A 212 9.81 8.87 -5.69
CA ALA A 212 10.36 7.87 -6.57
C ALA A 212 11.88 8.05 -6.71
N LEU A 213 12.52 7.10 -7.41
CA LEU A 213 13.92 7.23 -7.82
C LEU A 213 14.94 7.18 -6.67
N ASN A 214 14.63 6.54 -5.53
CA ASN A 214 15.59 6.33 -4.44
C ASN A 214 16.52 5.14 -4.78
N ASN A 215 17.46 5.36 -5.68
CA ASN A 215 18.36 4.36 -6.22
C ASN A 215 19.79 4.48 -5.70
N GLN A 216 20.03 5.36 -4.73
CA GLN A 216 21.31 5.58 -4.07
C GLN A 216 21.11 6.10 -2.66
N GLU A 217 21.75 5.46 -1.67
CA GLU A 217 21.69 5.87 -0.26
C GLU A 217 22.76 6.90 0.11
N LEU A 218 23.91 6.86 -0.55
CA LEU A 218 24.95 7.86 -0.32
C LEU A 218 24.43 9.25 -0.75
N TRP A 219 24.42 10.20 0.19
CA TRP A 219 23.91 11.55 -0.01
C TRP A 219 22.43 11.60 -0.45
N ARG A 220 21.61 10.60 -0.07
CA ARG A 220 20.22 10.47 -0.50
C ARG A 220 19.36 11.72 -0.30
N GLY A 221 19.61 12.51 0.74
CA GLY A 221 18.90 13.78 1.00
C GLY A 221 19.35 14.97 0.14
N HIS A 222 20.40 14.81 -0.66
CA HIS A 222 21.00 15.91 -1.46
C HIS A 222 21.13 15.60 -2.94
N ILE A 223 21.03 14.33 -3.30
CA ILE A 223 21.22 13.90 -4.69
C ILE A 223 20.07 14.39 -5.57
N ASN A 224 20.41 14.99 -6.70
CA ASN A 224 19.43 15.34 -7.73
C ASN A 224 19.48 14.31 -8.86
N VAL A 225 18.43 13.56 -9.01
CA VAL A 225 18.33 12.50 -10.02
C VAL A 225 17.93 13.10 -11.36
N GLU A 226 18.72 12.80 -12.38
CA GLU A 226 18.43 13.13 -13.77
C GLU A 226 18.13 11.86 -14.55
N VAL A 227 16.95 11.80 -15.14
CA VAL A 227 16.48 10.65 -15.92
C VAL A 227 15.54 11.12 -17.04
N SER A 228 15.62 10.46 -18.21
CA SER A 228 14.69 10.75 -19.32
C SER A 228 13.26 10.36 -18.95
N ASP A 229 12.28 11.00 -19.58
CA ASP A 229 10.87 10.62 -19.40
C ASP A 229 10.62 9.17 -19.77
N ARG A 230 11.24 8.68 -20.85
CA ARG A 230 11.14 7.28 -21.25
C ARG A 230 11.56 6.35 -20.12
N ALA A 231 12.75 6.54 -19.53
CA ALA A 231 13.22 5.70 -18.44
C ALA A 231 12.35 5.85 -17.18
N LEU A 232 11.89 7.07 -16.87
CA LEU A 232 10.98 7.31 -15.77
C LEU A 232 9.71 6.45 -15.90
N TYR A 233 9.03 6.50 -17.03
CA TYR A 233 7.74 5.82 -17.24
C TYR A 233 7.86 4.34 -17.58
N GLU A 234 8.97 3.88 -18.19
CA GLU A 234 9.13 2.49 -18.60
C GLU A 234 9.85 1.62 -17.55
N ILE A 235 10.65 2.22 -16.64
CA ILE A 235 11.47 1.48 -15.68
C ILE A 235 11.13 1.83 -14.23
N TYR A 236 11.09 3.10 -13.86
CA TYR A 236 11.01 3.50 -12.45
C TYR A 236 9.59 3.59 -11.89
N LEU A 237 8.60 3.91 -12.72
CA LEU A 237 7.22 4.09 -12.30
C LEU A 237 6.32 2.85 -12.44
N PRO A 238 6.57 1.83 -13.28
CA PRO A 238 5.62 0.74 -13.51
C PRO A 238 5.20 -0.01 -12.24
N ALA A 239 6.13 -0.33 -11.34
CA ALA A 239 5.80 -1.02 -10.09
C ALA A 239 4.92 -0.15 -9.16
N PHE A 240 5.16 1.16 -9.10
CA PHE A 240 4.29 2.10 -8.38
C PHE A 240 2.91 2.23 -9.03
N TYR A 241 2.85 2.26 -10.36
CA TYR A 241 1.58 2.25 -11.09
C TYR A 241 0.76 0.99 -10.78
N ALA A 242 1.39 -0.18 -10.81
CA ALA A 242 0.75 -1.43 -10.44
C ALA A 242 0.28 -1.42 -8.98
N ALA A 243 1.10 -0.92 -8.06
CA ALA A 243 0.75 -0.77 -6.65
C ALA A 243 -0.51 0.08 -6.44
N VAL A 244 -0.64 1.19 -7.18
CA VAL A 244 -1.79 2.09 -7.09
C VAL A 244 -3.01 1.52 -7.82
N LYS A 245 -2.86 1.08 -9.09
CA LYS A 245 -4.00 0.74 -9.95
C LYS A 245 -4.52 -0.68 -9.77
N GLN A 246 -3.66 -1.62 -9.40
CA GLN A 246 -4.01 -3.04 -9.25
C GLN A 246 -3.94 -3.48 -7.79
N GLY A 247 -2.96 -2.98 -7.04
CA GLY A 247 -2.81 -3.22 -5.60
C GLY A 247 -3.75 -2.39 -4.75
N GLU A 248 -4.26 -1.28 -5.29
CA GLU A 248 -5.14 -0.34 -4.58
C GLU A 248 -4.51 0.14 -3.27
N ALA A 249 -3.22 0.49 -3.32
CA ALA A 249 -2.47 0.95 -2.16
C ALA A 249 -3.15 2.14 -1.47
N TRP A 250 -3.26 2.11 -0.14
CA TRP A 250 -3.89 3.19 0.62
C TRP A 250 -2.92 4.30 1.02
N SER A 251 -1.62 4.04 0.94
CA SER A 251 -0.62 5.07 1.18
C SER A 251 0.65 4.87 0.34
N ILE A 252 1.36 5.97 0.11
CA ILE A 252 2.62 6.02 -0.63
C ILE A 252 3.59 6.87 0.19
N MET A 253 4.86 6.45 0.28
CA MET A 253 5.92 7.25 0.90
C MET A 253 6.77 7.95 -0.15
N GLY A 254 6.91 9.28 -0.03
CA GLY A 254 7.84 10.06 -0.83
C GLY A 254 9.30 9.70 -0.51
N SER A 255 10.20 9.89 -1.46
CA SER A 255 11.63 9.61 -1.27
C SER A 255 12.41 10.86 -0.85
N TYR A 256 13.63 10.63 -0.33
CA TYR A 256 14.51 11.73 0.13
C TYR A 256 15.12 12.55 -0.99
N ASN A 257 15.48 11.90 -2.10
CA ASN A 257 16.21 12.49 -3.19
C ASN A 257 15.43 13.60 -3.90
N GLN A 258 16.17 14.46 -4.57
CA GLN A 258 15.60 15.36 -5.56
C GLN A 258 15.44 14.64 -6.91
N PHE A 259 14.50 15.11 -7.68
CA PHE A 259 14.31 14.79 -9.09
C PHE A 259 14.13 16.11 -9.85
N ARG A 260 14.99 16.36 -10.83
CA ARG A 260 14.98 17.60 -11.62
C ARG A 260 14.90 18.87 -10.75
N GLY A 261 15.70 18.92 -9.68
CA GLY A 261 15.83 20.07 -8.80
C GLY A 261 14.77 20.23 -7.71
N GLN A 262 13.81 19.29 -7.56
CA GLN A 262 12.79 19.35 -6.52
C GLN A 262 12.77 18.05 -5.70
N HIS A 263 12.67 18.13 -4.37
CA HIS A 263 12.60 16.96 -3.50
C HIS A 263 11.34 16.12 -3.77
N CYS A 264 11.49 14.80 -3.88
CA CYS A 264 10.42 13.90 -4.24
C CYS A 264 9.27 13.87 -3.23
N SER A 265 9.54 14.07 -1.92
CA SER A 265 8.50 14.13 -0.88
C SER A 265 7.54 15.32 -1.04
N HIS A 266 7.86 16.33 -1.86
CA HIS A 266 6.98 17.44 -2.21
C HIS A 266 7.13 17.86 -3.68
N HIS A 267 7.29 16.89 -4.57
CA HIS A 267 7.52 17.10 -5.99
C HIS A 267 6.22 17.25 -6.78
N LYS A 268 6.00 18.44 -7.39
CA LYS A 268 4.74 18.76 -8.09
C LYS A 268 4.37 17.74 -9.19
N LEU A 269 5.33 17.40 -10.07
CA LEU A 269 5.09 16.45 -11.15
C LEU A 269 4.77 15.06 -10.62
N LEU A 270 5.57 14.55 -9.67
CA LEU A 270 5.40 13.20 -9.15
C LEU A 270 4.10 13.04 -8.36
N LEU A 271 3.84 13.93 -7.39
CA LEU A 271 2.73 13.75 -6.45
C LEU A 271 1.40 14.26 -7.00
N ASN A 272 1.35 15.49 -7.55
CA ASN A 272 0.09 16.03 -8.03
C ASN A 272 -0.28 15.51 -9.42
N LYS A 273 0.67 15.62 -10.39
CA LYS A 273 0.35 15.27 -11.78
C LYS A 273 0.26 13.76 -11.98
N ILE A 274 1.35 13.03 -11.69
CA ILE A 274 1.42 11.59 -11.97
C ILE A 274 0.56 10.81 -10.98
N LEU A 275 0.85 10.91 -9.68
CA LEU A 275 0.22 10.07 -8.67
C LEU A 275 -1.27 10.42 -8.48
N LYS A 276 -1.57 11.68 -8.08
CA LYS A 276 -2.94 12.06 -7.69
C LYS A 276 -3.86 12.30 -8.89
N THR A 277 -3.36 12.92 -9.99
CA THR A 277 -4.20 13.23 -11.14
C THR A 277 -4.24 12.08 -12.15
N ASP A 278 -3.11 11.70 -12.75
CA ASP A 278 -3.09 10.74 -13.84
C ASP A 278 -3.47 9.32 -13.38
N TRP A 279 -3.00 8.93 -12.17
CA TRP A 279 -3.33 7.63 -11.61
C TRP A 279 -4.57 7.64 -10.71
N SER A 280 -5.15 8.82 -10.46
CA SER A 280 -6.33 8.98 -9.60
C SER A 280 -6.14 8.37 -8.20
N PHE A 281 -4.96 8.54 -7.61
CA PHE A 281 -4.65 8.04 -6.28
C PHE A 281 -5.45 8.77 -5.21
N ASP A 282 -6.30 8.05 -4.49
CA ASP A 282 -7.17 8.60 -3.43
C ASP A 282 -6.60 8.44 -2.02
N GLY A 283 -5.47 7.74 -1.89
CA GLY A 283 -4.80 7.48 -0.61
C GLY A 283 -3.95 8.66 -0.11
N VAL A 284 -3.14 8.38 0.90
CA VAL A 284 -2.30 9.35 1.62
C VAL A 284 -0.86 9.30 1.13
N VAL A 285 -0.27 10.46 0.87
CA VAL A 285 1.17 10.61 0.65
C VAL A 285 1.84 10.99 1.97
N ILE A 286 2.76 10.16 2.42
CA ILE A 286 3.55 10.34 3.64
C ILE A 286 4.98 10.69 3.24
N SER A 287 5.63 11.66 3.87
CA SER A 287 7.06 11.91 3.63
C SER A 287 7.92 10.79 4.22
N ASP A 288 9.09 10.54 3.67
CA ASP A 288 10.13 9.88 4.44
C ASP A 288 10.56 10.78 5.61
N TRP A 289 11.16 10.22 6.65
CA TRP A 289 11.46 10.91 7.93
C TRP A 289 12.47 12.04 7.76
N GLY A 290 11.99 13.29 7.85
CA GLY A 290 12.79 14.47 7.57
C GLY A 290 13.02 14.75 6.09
N GLY A 291 12.22 14.12 5.20
CA GLY A 291 12.30 14.32 3.75
C GLY A 291 11.59 15.59 3.22
N THR A 292 11.01 16.39 4.10
CA THR A 292 10.34 17.65 3.74
C THR A 292 11.29 18.83 3.92
N HIS A 293 11.32 19.77 2.95
CA HIS A 293 12.28 20.89 2.94
C HIS A 293 11.64 22.25 2.64
N SER A 294 10.31 22.31 2.45
CA SER A 294 9.60 23.55 2.13
C SER A 294 8.12 23.45 2.51
N THR A 295 7.65 24.40 3.33
CA THR A 295 6.22 24.49 3.71
C THR A 295 5.33 24.69 2.49
N LYS A 296 5.65 25.64 1.61
CA LYS A 296 4.82 25.94 0.43
C LYS A 296 4.77 24.77 -0.53
N GLU A 297 5.90 24.15 -0.84
CA GLU A 297 5.92 23.03 -1.75
C GLU A 297 5.22 21.81 -1.14
N ALA A 298 5.45 21.49 0.12
CA ALA A 298 4.76 20.40 0.83
C ALA A 298 3.23 20.61 0.84
N ALA A 299 2.79 21.84 1.12
CA ALA A 299 1.39 22.18 1.11
C ALA A 299 0.77 22.06 -0.29
N LEU A 300 1.39 22.67 -1.30
CA LEU A 300 0.82 22.83 -2.64
C LEU A 300 1.02 21.61 -3.55
N ASN A 301 2.08 20.83 -3.33
CA ASN A 301 2.51 19.80 -4.28
C ASN A 301 2.13 18.37 -3.91
N GLY A 302 1.22 18.19 -2.94
CA GLY A 302 0.55 16.89 -2.76
C GLY A 302 1.06 16.01 -1.62
N LEU A 303 2.01 16.45 -0.78
CA LEU A 303 2.32 15.78 0.48
C LEU A 303 1.12 15.89 1.43
N ASP A 304 0.72 14.83 2.10
CA ASP A 304 -0.43 14.83 3.01
C ASP A 304 -0.01 14.76 4.48
N ILE A 305 0.98 13.92 4.82
CA ILE A 305 1.53 13.82 6.18
C ILE A 305 3.04 13.96 6.13
N GLU A 306 3.57 14.90 6.90
CA GLU A 306 5.00 15.03 7.14
C GLU A 306 5.42 14.20 8.34
N MET A 307 6.40 13.32 8.17
CA MET A 307 6.97 12.50 9.23
C MET A 307 8.44 12.88 9.50
N GLY A 308 8.89 12.53 10.71
CA GLY A 308 10.16 13.01 11.23
C GLY A 308 10.03 14.41 11.81
N SER A 309 10.96 14.79 12.64
CA SER A 309 10.99 16.12 13.25
C SER A 309 12.25 16.87 12.84
N PRO A 310 12.17 18.15 12.53
CA PRO A 310 13.36 19.02 12.44
C PRO A 310 13.95 19.29 13.82
N ILE A 311 14.08 18.28 14.69
CA ILE A 311 14.40 18.41 16.10
C ILE A 311 15.60 19.32 16.32
N ASN A 312 15.32 20.54 16.76
CA ASN A 312 16.22 21.28 17.62
C ASN A 312 16.01 20.73 19.04
N ASN A 313 17.05 20.22 19.67
CA ASN A 313 17.05 19.63 21.01
C ASN A 313 16.51 20.54 22.14
N GLU A 314 15.98 21.71 21.81
CA GLU A 314 15.56 22.77 22.73
C GLU A 314 14.05 22.85 22.98
N THR A 315 13.23 22.08 22.23
CA THR A 315 11.76 22.13 22.38
C THR A 315 11.24 20.98 23.24
N SER A 316 10.23 21.27 24.06
CA SER A 316 9.49 20.24 24.80
C SER A 316 9.05 19.13 23.87
N PRO A 317 9.17 17.84 24.27
CA PRO A 317 8.77 16.71 23.42
C PRO A 317 7.36 16.80 22.85
N ARG A 318 6.43 17.48 23.53
CA ARG A 318 5.04 17.65 23.07
C ARG A 318 4.87 18.66 21.94
N HIS A 319 5.81 19.58 21.75
CA HIS A 319 5.73 20.67 20.78
C HIS A 319 6.82 20.60 19.71
N ALA A 320 7.71 19.62 19.80
CA ALA A 320 8.80 19.45 18.83
C ALA A 320 8.29 19.35 17.38
N TYR A 321 7.13 18.72 17.18
CA TYR A 321 6.52 18.47 15.88
C TYR A 321 5.73 19.67 15.32
N ASP A 322 5.37 20.65 16.15
CA ASP A 322 4.73 21.90 15.68
C ASP A 322 5.69 22.72 14.79
N ALA A 323 7.00 22.47 14.89
CA ALA A 323 8.03 23.07 14.04
C ALA A 323 8.18 22.40 12.66
N ASN A 324 7.45 21.33 12.38
CA ASN A 324 7.40 20.70 11.07
C ASN A 324 6.94 21.71 10.00
N PHE A 325 7.33 21.49 8.75
CA PHE A 325 6.94 22.35 7.63
C PHE A 325 5.41 22.38 7.43
N LEU A 326 4.72 21.25 7.63
CA LEU A 326 3.24 21.19 7.65
C LEU A 326 2.63 21.46 9.04
N GLY A 327 3.41 22.02 9.98
CA GLY A 327 2.97 22.43 11.31
C GLY A 327 2.53 23.91 11.36
N THR A 328 3.07 24.66 12.33
CA THR A 328 2.71 26.07 12.59
C THR A 328 2.86 26.97 11.37
N SER A 329 3.93 26.79 10.59
CA SER A 329 4.15 27.60 9.37
C SER A 329 3.03 27.39 8.34
N PHE A 330 2.55 26.15 8.18
CA PHE A 330 1.43 25.87 7.28
C PHE A 330 0.12 26.47 7.79
N LEU A 331 -0.14 26.40 9.10
CA LEU A 331 -1.31 27.04 9.73
C LEU A 331 -1.36 28.55 9.44
N GLU A 332 -0.23 29.25 9.56
CA GLU A 332 -0.18 30.68 9.32
C GLU A 332 -0.41 31.03 7.83
N LEU A 333 0.11 30.22 6.90
CA LEU A 333 -0.16 30.42 5.46
C LEU A 333 -1.64 30.21 5.09
N VAL A 334 -2.34 29.28 5.77
CA VAL A 334 -3.79 29.10 5.57
C VAL A 334 -4.57 30.24 6.20
N LYS A 335 -4.24 30.67 7.42
CA LYS A 335 -4.90 31.81 8.10
C LYS A 335 -4.78 33.12 7.35
N SER A 336 -3.61 33.36 6.75
CA SER A 336 -3.37 34.60 5.95
C SER A 336 -4.08 34.55 4.58
N GLY A 337 -4.61 33.40 4.16
CA GLY A 337 -5.19 33.19 2.83
C GLY A 337 -4.16 33.02 1.72
N GLU A 338 -2.87 32.92 2.05
CA GLU A 338 -1.82 32.66 1.06
C GLU A 338 -1.94 31.24 0.48
N ILE A 339 -2.41 30.29 1.30
CA ILE A 339 -2.80 28.95 0.87
C ILE A 339 -4.29 28.76 1.12
N ASP A 340 -5.01 28.37 0.06
CA ASP A 340 -6.46 28.10 0.15
C ASP A 340 -6.74 26.92 1.07
N GLU A 341 -7.71 27.09 1.98
CA GLU A 341 -8.14 26.05 2.93
C GLU A 341 -8.58 24.76 2.21
N ARG A 342 -9.06 24.82 0.97
CA ARG A 342 -9.42 23.65 0.19
C ARG A 342 -8.26 22.66 0.01
N ILE A 343 -7.02 23.17 -0.02
CA ILE A 343 -5.81 22.35 -0.10
C ILE A 343 -5.59 21.58 1.21
N LEU A 344 -5.76 22.25 2.35
CA LEU A 344 -5.73 21.61 3.66
C LEU A 344 -6.88 20.57 3.80
N ASN A 345 -8.06 20.93 3.36
CA ASN A 345 -9.23 20.04 3.42
C ASN A 345 -9.03 18.77 2.57
N ASP A 346 -8.38 18.85 1.39
CA ASP A 346 -8.05 17.65 0.60
C ASP A 346 -7.10 16.70 1.35
N LYS A 347 -6.05 17.22 1.99
CA LYS A 347 -5.13 16.41 2.80
C LYS A 347 -5.86 15.71 3.94
N VAL A 348 -6.63 16.46 4.72
CA VAL A 348 -7.38 15.92 5.86
C VAL A 348 -8.41 14.89 5.41
N ARG A 349 -9.10 15.12 4.30
CA ARG A 349 -10.04 14.16 3.70
C ARG A 349 -9.37 12.82 3.39
N ARG A 350 -8.17 12.84 2.82
CA ARG A 350 -7.38 11.63 2.55
C ARG A 350 -6.96 10.92 3.83
N ILE A 351 -6.51 11.66 4.84
CA ILE A 351 -6.11 11.11 6.14
C ILE A 351 -7.33 10.49 6.86
N LEU A 352 -8.47 11.17 6.87
CA LEU A 352 -9.70 10.62 7.44
C LEU A 352 -10.14 9.34 6.71
N ARG A 353 -10.06 9.31 5.38
CA ARG A 353 -10.36 8.11 4.59
C ARG A 353 -9.44 6.95 4.96
N LEU A 354 -8.15 7.20 5.17
CA LEU A 354 -7.21 6.19 5.64
C LEU A 354 -7.60 5.66 7.02
N ILE A 355 -7.91 6.54 7.96
CA ILE A 355 -8.37 6.17 9.32
C ILE A 355 -9.67 5.35 9.28
N MET A 356 -10.61 5.71 8.39
CA MET A 356 -11.85 4.94 8.19
C MET A 356 -11.60 3.54 7.62
N ARG A 357 -10.56 3.37 6.80
CA ARG A 357 -10.16 2.06 6.22
C ARG A 357 -9.38 1.20 7.21
N THR A 358 -8.76 1.80 8.22
CA THR A 358 -7.84 1.12 9.16
C THR A 358 -8.43 1.05 10.57
N THR A 359 -8.20 2.07 11.38
CA THR A 359 -8.52 2.07 12.81
C THR A 359 -10.02 2.01 13.10
N LEU A 360 -10.83 2.74 12.33
CA LEU A 360 -12.28 2.82 12.53
C LEU A 360 -13.08 1.71 11.85
N ASP A 361 -12.46 0.84 11.07
CA ASP A 361 -13.16 -0.32 10.50
C ASP A 361 -13.21 -1.47 11.52
N SER A 362 -14.30 -1.57 12.25
CA SER A 362 -14.54 -2.61 13.25
C SER A 362 -14.70 -4.03 12.65
N SER A 363 -14.86 -4.14 11.33
CA SER A 363 -14.96 -5.44 10.64
C SER A 363 -13.61 -6.12 10.43
N ARG A 364 -12.50 -5.42 10.70
CA ARG A 364 -11.14 -5.92 10.48
C ARG A 364 -10.74 -6.96 11.51
N PRO A 365 -9.93 -7.96 11.12
CA PRO A 365 -9.46 -8.99 12.04
C PRO A 365 -8.59 -8.38 13.17
N LEU A 366 -8.47 -9.10 14.27
CA LEU A 366 -7.62 -8.69 15.40
C LEU A 366 -6.12 -8.84 15.13
N GLY A 367 -5.77 -9.61 14.09
CA GLY A 367 -4.40 -9.97 13.79
C GLY A 367 -3.87 -11.11 14.67
N LYS A 368 -2.67 -11.55 14.35
CA LYS A 368 -1.92 -12.59 15.08
C LYS A 368 -0.45 -12.22 15.11
N ILE A 369 0.28 -12.72 16.09
CA ILE A 369 1.72 -12.51 16.23
C ILE A 369 2.42 -13.82 16.58
N ASN A 370 3.64 -13.98 16.11
CA ASN A 370 4.55 -15.06 16.48
C ASN A 370 3.92 -16.45 16.40
N ASN A 371 3.22 -16.74 15.30
CA ASN A 371 2.58 -18.03 15.08
C ASN A 371 3.40 -18.93 14.14
N ILE A 372 3.07 -20.22 14.15
CA ILE A 372 3.76 -21.23 13.34
C ILE A 372 3.53 -20.98 11.84
N GLU A 373 2.36 -20.52 11.46
CA GLU A 373 1.99 -20.26 10.05
C GLU A 373 2.89 -19.16 9.45
N HIS A 374 3.14 -18.07 10.18
CA HIS A 374 4.04 -17.00 9.71
C HIS A 374 5.47 -17.51 9.52
N SER A 375 5.97 -18.30 10.46
CA SER A 375 7.29 -18.95 10.35
C SER A 375 7.37 -19.90 9.17
N GLN A 376 6.29 -20.62 8.86
CA GLN A 376 6.21 -21.50 7.70
C GLN A 376 6.22 -20.70 6.38
N VAL A 377 5.50 -19.58 6.30
CA VAL A 377 5.54 -18.68 5.15
C VAL A 377 6.95 -18.13 4.95
N ALA A 378 7.59 -17.64 6.01
CA ALA A 378 8.97 -17.15 5.94
C ALA A 378 9.95 -18.22 5.43
N ARG A 379 9.82 -19.45 5.96
CA ARG A 379 10.62 -20.60 5.53
C ARG A 379 10.36 -20.97 4.06
N LYS A 380 9.09 -20.96 3.63
CA LYS A 380 8.71 -21.28 2.25
C LYS A 380 9.31 -20.31 1.27
N VAL A 381 9.25 -18.99 1.57
CA VAL A 381 9.89 -17.94 0.76
C VAL A 381 11.39 -18.21 0.63
N ALA A 382 12.08 -18.43 1.74
CA ALA A 382 13.52 -18.69 1.72
C ALA A 382 13.87 -19.96 0.91
N THR A 383 13.05 -21.01 1.05
CA THR A 383 13.30 -22.29 0.35
C THR A 383 13.08 -22.18 -1.15
N GLU A 384 11.99 -21.54 -1.61
CA GLU A 384 11.73 -21.37 -3.04
C GLU A 384 12.77 -20.47 -3.71
N ALA A 385 13.18 -19.38 -3.08
CA ALA A 385 14.20 -18.48 -3.60
C ALA A 385 15.56 -19.18 -3.74
N VAL A 386 15.97 -19.96 -2.75
CA VAL A 386 17.25 -20.72 -2.78
C VAL A 386 17.23 -21.81 -3.85
N SER A 387 16.14 -22.52 -3.99
CA SER A 387 15.99 -23.54 -5.03
C SER A 387 16.19 -22.96 -6.44
N TYR A 388 15.59 -21.80 -6.71
CA TYR A 388 15.76 -21.10 -7.98
C TYR A 388 17.21 -20.64 -8.22
N THR A 389 17.87 -20.10 -7.24
CA THR A 389 19.27 -19.67 -7.31
C THR A 389 20.19 -20.86 -7.61
N HIS A 390 19.95 -22.03 -7.01
CA HIS A 390 20.71 -23.24 -7.25
C HIS A 390 20.52 -23.80 -8.67
N LEU A 391 19.29 -23.78 -9.19
CA LEU A 391 19.02 -24.24 -10.55
C LEU A 391 19.77 -23.42 -11.61
N ARG A 392 19.87 -22.11 -11.43
CA ARG A 392 20.63 -21.24 -12.34
C ARG A 392 22.15 -21.36 -12.20
N ALA A 393 22.66 -21.74 -11.05
CA ALA A 393 24.11 -21.93 -10.86
C ALA A 393 24.66 -23.17 -11.60
N HIS A 394 23.78 -24.05 -12.10
CA HIS A 394 24.13 -25.26 -12.81
C HIS A 394 23.86 -25.22 -14.33
N GLU A 395 23.20 -24.16 -14.83
CA GLU A 395 23.04 -23.87 -16.26
C GLU A 395 24.20 -22.97 -16.78
#